data_aaf819c4d5c98443a5f1b714ca899a93
#
_entry.id   aaf819c4d5c98443a5f1b714ca899a93
#
_cell.length_a   1.000
_cell.length_b   1.000
_cell.length_c   1.000
_cell.angle_alpha   90.00
_cell.angle_beta   90.00
_cell.angle_gamma   90.00
#
_symmetry.space_group_name_H-M   'P 1'
#
loop_
_entity.id
_entity.type
_entity.pdbx_description
1 polymer ?
#
loop_
_entity_poly.entity_id
_entity_poly.type
_entity_poly.pdbx_seq_one_letter_code
_entity_poly.pdbx_strand_id
1 'polypeptide(L)'
;MGDERTRCGRRVGSSLKFTTVETDSDLRALIGRLSSEPRIALDTEFHRERTYYPRLALVQLAWSDGMAIVDPLSVDIAPLAELFGPSNLIVFHAAQQDLDVLSHAIGVVPAAMFDTQIAAGFLGYSTPSLASLVNSELKISLPKGDRLTDWLRRPLTSAQKEYAVSDVEHLLRLHDELTTRLGSRGRLDWALDACEELRCRRTGPADPADAWLRQKDLRGMKPRSRGILASVAEWRERRAMASDIPPRQVLPDLALHGIAQRDPSSLAELGQARGVDDRHTRGAIGTEILAAVARGRERQADLPAADGEELDRHLRPAVTLVSAWISEVARTNEVDTALLATRHDIVAFLRNDSGARLGSGWRHDLVGAQIGEIGRAHV
;
A
#
# COMPACT_ATOMS: atom_id res chain seq x y z
N MET A 1 52.21 -23.39 25.22
CA MET A 1 50.95 -24.12 25.40
C MET A 1 49.88 -23.27 24.72
N GLY A 2 49.47 -23.74 23.56
CA GLY A 2 48.71 -22.97 22.58
C GLY A 2 47.24 -22.86 22.93
N ASP A 3 46.69 -21.70 22.63
CA ASP A 3 45.28 -21.36 22.68
C ASP A 3 44.68 -21.61 21.30
N GLU A 4 44.06 -22.75 21.12
CA GLU A 4 43.24 -23.09 19.93
C GLU A 4 41.85 -22.51 20.07
N ARG A 5 41.67 -21.26 19.60
CA ARG A 5 40.34 -20.72 19.38
C ARG A 5 39.72 -21.37 18.15
N THR A 6 38.82 -22.28 18.38
CA THR A 6 37.96 -22.94 17.41
C THR A 6 37.17 -21.89 16.62
N ARG A 7 37.55 -21.64 15.38
CA ARG A 7 36.78 -20.89 14.40
C ARG A 7 35.54 -21.72 14.02
N CYS A 8 34.43 -21.38 14.59
CA CYS A 8 33.13 -21.94 14.21
C CYS A 8 32.80 -21.60 12.74
N GLY A 9 32.38 -22.63 12.03
CA GLY A 9 32.41 -22.81 10.62
C GLY A 9 31.66 -21.74 9.79
N ARG A 10 32.24 -21.45 8.63
CA ARG A 10 31.57 -20.95 7.45
C ARG A 10 30.37 -21.86 7.14
N ARG A 11 29.16 -21.33 7.23
CA ARG A 11 28.03 -21.96 6.52
C ARG A 11 28.31 -21.81 5.04
N VAL A 12 28.61 -22.91 4.39
CA VAL A 12 28.54 -23.03 2.94
C VAL A 12 27.09 -22.73 2.57
N GLY A 13 26.84 -21.62 1.85
CA GLY A 13 25.51 -21.28 1.38
C GLY A 13 25.02 -22.39 0.45
N SER A 14 24.01 -23.15 0.89
CA SER A 14 23.23 -23.95 -0.03
C SER A 14 22.49 -22.96 -0.94
N SER A 15 22.80 -22.95 -2.23
CA SER A 15 22.03 -22.21 -3.24
C SER A 15 20.56 -22.62 -3.12
N LEU A 16 19.67 -21.65 -2.96
CA LEU A 16 18.23 -21.90 -2.91
C LEU A 16 17.79 -22.59 -4.22
N LYS A 17 17.00 -23.65 -4.10
CA LYS A 17 16.45 -24.33 -5.27
C LYS A 17 15.12 -23.70 -5.64
N PHE A 18 15.07 -23.05 -6.77
CA PHE A 18 13.85 -22.47 -7.34
C PHE A 18 13.83 -22.63 -8.86
N THR A 19 12.64 -22.53 -9.43
CA THR A 19 12.43 -22.54 -10.90
C THR A 19 12.29 -21.09 -11.39
N THR A 20 12.92 -20.77 -12.52
CA THR A 20 12.66 -19.51 -13.23
C THR A 20 11.69 -19.77 -14.36
N VAL A 21 10.60 -19.02 -14.42
CA VAL A 21 9.53 -19.11 -15.42
C VAL A 21 9.67 -17.95 -16.39
N GLU A 22 10.10 -18.24 -17.61
CA GLU A 22 10.38 -17.26 -18.66
C GLU A 22 9.62 -17.59 -19.97
N THR A 23 8.71 -18.60 -19.94
CA THR A 23 7.83 -18.96 -21.07
C THR A 23 6.39 -19.17 -20.60
N ASP A 24 5.42 -18.88 -21.48
CA ASP A 24 3.98 -19.08 -21.17
C ASP A 24 3.65 -20.56 -20.91
N SER A 25 4.38 -21.49 -21.54
CA SER A 25 4.22 -22.93 -21.29
C SER A 25 4.61 -23.29 -19.86
N ASP A 26 5.76 -22.78 -19.37
CA ASP A 26 6.21 -23.03 -18.00
C ASP A 26 5.29 -22.38 -16.99
N LEU A 27 4.76 -21.18 -17.30
CA LEU A 27 3.78 -20.53 -16.45
C LEU A 27 2.49 -21.36 -16.31
N ARG A 28 1.96 -21.89 -17.41
CA ARG A 28 0.77 -22.75 -17.38
C ARG A 28 1.03 -24.05 -16.60
N ALA A 29 2.20 -24.66 -16.77
CA ALA A 29 2.60 -25.84 -15.99
C ALA A 29 2.68 -25.53 -14.49
N LEU A 30 3.25 -24.38 -14.13
CA LEU A 30 3.32 -23.91 -12.73
C LEU A 30 1.92 -23.67 -12.16
N ILE A 31 1.04 -22.98 -12.88
CA ILE A 31 -0.34 -22.71 -12.44
C ILE A 31 -1.09 -24.05 -12.23
N GLY A 32 -1.00 -24.98 -13.19
CA GLY A 32 -1.63 -26.30 -13.07
C GLY A 32 -1.18 -27.06 -11.81
N ARG A 33 0.10 -26.94 -11.43
CA ARG A 33 0.61 -27.50 -10.19
C ARG A 33 0.05 -26.78 -8.95
N LEU A 34 0.06 -25.45 -8.96
CA LEU A 34 -0.30 -24.62 -7.80
C LEU A 34 -1.81 -24.58 -7.54
N SER A 35 -2.65 -24.91 -8.52
CA SER A 35 -4.12 -24.91 -8.39
C SER A 35 -4.63 -25.86 -7.30
N SER A 36 -3.85 -26.88 -6.92
CA SER A 36 -4.17 -27.83 -5.83
C SER A 36 -3.52 -27.48 -4.49
N GLU A 37 -2.63 -26.46 -4.47
CA GLU A 37 -1.96 -26.03 -3.23
C GLU A 37 -2.92 -25.21 -2.36
N PRO A 38 -3.12 -25.57 -1.09
CA PRO A 38 -4.03 -24.84 -0.22
C PRO A 38 -3.51 -23.44 0.12
N ARG A 39 -2.19 -23.24 0.08
CA ARG A 39 -1.52 -21.98 0.41
C ARG A 39 -0.34 -21.73 -0.51
N ILE A 40 -0.21 -20.48 -0.92
CA ILE A 40 0.88 -20.00 -1.77
C ILE A 40 1.42 -18.72 -1.15
N ALA A 41 2.72 -18.66 -0.86
CA ALA A 41 3.38 -17.41 -0.51
C ALA A 41 3.65 -16.62 -1.79
N LEU A 42 3.43 -15.32 -1.75
CA LEU A 42 3.63 -14.43 -2.89
C LEU A 42 4.29 -13.12 -2.44
N ASP A 43 5.21 -12.63 -3.27
CA ASP A 43 5.82 -11.31 -3.17
C ASP A 43 6.01 -10.74 -4.58
N THR A 44 6.16 -9.42 -4.71
CA THR A 44 6.37 -8.77 -6.01
C THR A 44 7.49 -7.75 -5.96
N GLU A 45 8.26 -7.69 -7.05
CA GLU A 45 9.16 -6.57 -7.31
C GLU A 45 8.62 -5.71 -8.44
N PHE A 46 8.66 -4.40 -8.27
CA PHE A 46 8.08 -3.45 -9.23
C PHE A 46 8.80 -2.10 -9.20
N HIS A 47 8.51 -1.30 -10.22
CA HIS A 47 9.04 0.05 -10.37
C HIS A 47 7.92 1.09 -10.49
N ARG A 48 8.02 2.22 -9.75
CA ARG A 48 7.00 3.31 -9.73
C ARG A 48 7.54 4.69 -10.12
N GLU A 49 8.84 4.84 -10.33
CA GLU A 49 9.44 6.18 -10.44
C GLU A 49 9.26 6.82 -11.82
N ARG A 50 9.17 6.02 -12.88
CA ARG A 50 9.19 6.47 -14.26
C ARG A 50 7.85 6.40 -14.97
N THR A 51 6.87 5.72 -14.40
CA THR A 51 5.54 5.48 -14.95
C THR A 51 4.46 5.96 -14.00
N TYR A 52 3.26 6.17 -14.52
CA TYR A 52 2.09 6.47 -13.69
C TYR A 52 1.63 5.23 -12.92
N TYR A 53 1.54 4.11 -13.63
CA TYR A 53 1.21 2.83 -13.03
C TYR A 53 2.45 2.10 -12.54
N PRO A 54 2.35 1.33 -11.46
CA PRO A 54 3.45 0.48 -11.06
C PRO A 54 3.73 -0.55 -12.15
N ARG A 55 4.98 -0.68 -12.56
CA ARG A 55 5.40 -1.66 -13.54
C ARG A 55 5.93 -2.89 -12.80
N LEU A 56 5.18 -3.99 -12.86
CA LEU A 56 5.58 -5.26 -12.29
C LEU A 56 6.86 -5.76 -12.97
N ALA A 57 7.84 -6.16 -12.19
CA ALA A 57 9.14 -6.59 -12.67
C ALA A 57 9.46 -8.04 -12.32
N LEU A 58 8.88 -8.58 -11.24
CA LEU A 58 9.06 -9.97 -10.84
C LEU A 58 7.91 -10.41 -9.95
N VAL A 59 7.53 -11.68 -10.02
CA VAL A 59 6.62 -12.34 -9.07
C VAL A 59 7.35 -13.54 -8.47
N GLN A 60 7.43 -13.58 -7.16
CA GLN A 60 7.99 -14.68 -6.41
C GLN A 60 6.86 -15.53 -5.83
N LEU A 61 6.98 -16.83 -5.94
CA LEU A 61 6.01 -17.80 -5.44
C LEU A 61 6.73 -18.87 -4.62
N ALA A 62 6.14 -19.25 -3.48
CA ALA A 62 6.56 -20.44 -2.74
C ALA A 62 5.33 -21.24 -2.30
N TRP A 63 5.47 -22.57 -2.28
CA TRP A 63 4.43 -23.51 -1.88
C TRP A 63 5.05 -24.65 -1.06
N SER A 64 4.29 -25.70 -0.76
CA SER A 64 4.67 -26.75 0.20
C SER A 64 6.05 -27.37 -0.04
N ASP A 65 6.47 -27.54 -1.30
CA ASP A 65 7.67 -28.27 -1.70
C ASP A 65 8.51 -27.58 -2.79
N GLY A 66 8.26 -26.29 -3.06
CA GLY A 66 9.01 -25.58 -4.10
C GLY A 66 8.85 -24.07 -4.09
N MET A 67 9.65 -23.43 -4.94
CA MET A 67 9.66 -21.98 -5.15
C MET A 67 9.86 -21.67 -6.63
N ALA A 68 9.29 -20.55 -7.08
CA ALA A 68 9.47 -20.08 -8.45
C ALA A 68 9.60 -18.56 -8.50
N ILE A 69 10.29 -18.10 -9.52
CA ILE A 69 10.32 -16.70 -9.96
C ILE A 69 9.66 -16.65 -11.33
N VAL A 70 8.63 -15.83 -11.49
CA VAL A 70 7.98 -15.56 -12.77
C VAL A 70 8.45 -14.21 -13.29
N ASP A 71 8.93 -14.19 -14.54
CA ASP A 71 9.38 -12.96 -15.20
C ASP A 71 8.26 -12.34 -16.06
N PRO A 72 7.54 -11.31 -15.56
CA PRO A 72 6.44 -10.68 -16.29
C PRO A 72 6.89 -9.87 -17.51
N LEU A 73 8.20 -9.73 -17.74
CA LEU A 73 8.74 -9.11 -18.95
C LEU A 73 8.89 -10.15 -20.10
N SER A 74 8.80 -11.43 -19.79
CA SER A 74 8.98 -12.54 -20.72
C SER A 74 7.70 -13.34 -20.99
N VAL A 75 6.72 -13.28 -20.06
CA VAL A 75 5.48 -14.06 -20.14
C VAL A 75 4.25 -13.19 -19.92
N ASP A 76 3.09 -13.61 -20.48
CA ASP A 76 1.79 -13.05 -20.11
C ASP A 76 1.37 -13.59 -18.73
N ILE A 77 1.32 -12.72 -17.74
CA ILE A 77 1.01 -13.06 -16.34
C ILE A 77 -0.49 -13.11 -16.03
N ALA A 78 -1.37 -12.70 -16.95
CA ALA A 78 -2.82 -12.72 -16.72
C ALA A 78 -3.34 -14.07 -16.22
N PRO A 79 -2.81 -15.23 -16.65
CA PRO A 79 -3.22 -16.54 -16.12
C PRO A 79 -2.97 -16.76 -14.62
N LEU A 80 -2.10 -15.97 -13.96
CA LEU A 80 -1.94 -16.05 -12.50
C LEU A 80 -3.24 -15.76 -11.75
N ALA A 81 -4.20 -15.08 -12.38
CA ALA A 81 -5.55 -14.87 -11.85
C ALA A 81 -6.24 -16.18 -11.42
N GLU A 82 -5.91 -17.31 -12.05
CA GLU A 82 -6.46 -18.63 -11.72
C GLU A 82 -6.09 -19.07 -10.29
N LEU A 83 -4.95 -18.61 -9.77
CA LEU A 83 -4.50 -18.89 -8.40
C LEU A 83 -5.15 -17.98 -7.35
N PHE A 84 -5.85 -16.92 -7.77
CA PHE A 84 -6.47 -15.94 -6.88
C PHE A 84 -7.91 -16.26 -6.51
N GLY A 85 -8.38 -17.46 -6.84
CA GLY A 85 -9.67 -17.98 -6.43
C GLY A 85 -9.74 -18.32 -4.93
N PRO A 86 -10.94 -18.66 -4.42
CA PRO A 86 -11.15 -18.93 -2.99
C PRO A 86 -10.50 -20.23 -2.49
N SER A 87 -10.02 -21.09 -3.39
CA SER A 87 -9.37 -22.35 -3.05
C SER A 87 -7.93 -22.20 -2.57
N ASN A 88 -7.29 -21.09 -2.90
CA ASN A 88 -5.91 -20.82 -2.54
C ASN A 88 -5.83 -19.65 -1.55
N LEU A 89 -5.21 -19.86 -0.40
CA LEU A 89 -4.84 -18.77 0.49
C LEU A 89 -3.50 -18.18 0.04
N ILE A 90 -3.48 -16.91 -0.31
CA ILE A 90 -2.23 -16.22 -0.68
C ILE A 90 -1.63 -15.55 0.55
N VAL A 91 -0.40 -15.91 0.89
CA VAL A 91 0.33 -15.42 2.06
C VAL A 91 1.34 -14.36 1.62
N PHE A 92 1.21 -13.17 2.20
CA PHE A 92 2.06 -12.01 1.94
C PHE A 92 2.78 -11.53 3.19
N HIS A 93 3.68 -10.57 2.98
CA HIS A 93 4.21 -9.70 4.02
C HIS A 93 4.12 -8.23 3.61
N ALA A 94 3.29 -7.42 4.31
CA ALA A 94 3.04 -6.01 3.98
C ALA A 94 2.40 -5.80 2.59
N ALA A 95 1.37 -6.57 2.27
CA ALA A 95 0.73 -6.76 0.96
C ALA A 95 0.15 -5.51 0.26
N GLN A 96 0.04 -4.36 0.93
CA GLN A 96 -0.66 -3.18 0.38
C GLN A 96 -0.18 -2.78 -1.02
N GLN A 97 1.13 -2.83 -1.25
CA GLN A 97 1.70 -2.44 -2.54
C GLN A 97 1.58 -3.56 -3.57
N ASP A 98 1.70 -4.81 -3.14
CA ASP A 98 1.53 -5.99 -4.01
C ASP A 98 0.11 -6.06 -4.55
N LEU A 99 -0.89 -5.83 -3.73
CA LEU A 99 -2.29 -5.77 -4.15
C LEU A 99 -2.54 -4.68 -5.21
N ASP A 100 -1.95 -3.50 -5.04
CA ASP A 100 -2.02 -2.42 -6.03
C ASP A 100 -1.40 -2.83 -7.37
N VAL A 101 -0.20 -3.43 -7.32
CA VAL A 101 0.54 -3.86 -8.52
C VAL A 101 -0.17 -5.00 -9.23
N LEU A 102 -0.59 -6.02 -8.47
CA LEU A 102 -1.31 -7.18 -9.02
C LEU A 102 -2.66 -6.79 -9.60
N SER A 103 -3.42 -5.94 -8.92
CA SER A 103 -4.68 -5.40 -9.43
C SER A 103 -4.50 -4.69 -10.77
N HIS A 104 -3.41 -3.93 -10.94
CA HIS A 104 -3.12 -3.27 -12.21
C HIS A 104 -2.64 -4.26 -13.28
N ALA A 105 -1.74 -5.18 -12.93
CA ALA A 105 -1.06 -6.05 -13.88
C ALA A 105 -1.92 -7.27 -14.30
N ILE A 106 -2.77 -7.78 -13.40
CA ILE A 106 -3.57 -9.00 -13.61
C ILE A 106 -5.07 -8.67 -13.67
N GLY A 107 -5.51 -7.51 -13.12
CA GLY A 107 -6.91 -7.08 -13.11
C GLY A 107 -7.71 -7.59 -11.89
N VAL A 108 -7.13 -8.42 -11.04
CA VAL A 108 -7.79 -9.00 -9.85
C VAL A 108 -6.82 -9.06 -8.68
N VAL A 109 -7.38 -9.13 -7.47
CA VAL A 109 -6.64 -9.43 -6.23
C VAL A 109 -7.09 -10.78 -5.68
N PRO A 110 -6.28 -11.46 -4.84
CA PRO A 110 -6.66 -12.73 -4.24
C PRO A 110 -8.00 -12.68 -3.51
N ALA A 111 -8.83 -13.72 -3.68
CA ALA A 111 -10.09 -13.86 -2.96
C ALA A 111 -9.89 -14.16 -1.46
N ALA A 112 -8.77 -14.80 -1.11
CA ALA A 112 -8.37 -15.08 0.26
C ALA A 112 -6.89 -14.75 0.44
N MET A 113 -6.56 -13.99 1.49
CA MET A 113 -5.18 -13.62 1.78
C MET A 113 -4.87 -13.59 3.26
N PHE A 114 -3.59 -13.74 3.59
CA PHE A 114 -3.05 -13.56 4.93
C PHE A 114 -1.80 -12.67 4.86
N ASP A 115 -1.79 -11.58 5.61
CA ASP A 115 -0.64 -10.68 5.70
C ASP A 115 0.10 -10.91 7.01
N THR A 116 1.31 -11.42 6.93
CA THR A 116 2.13 -11.75 8.11
C THR A 116 2.54 -10.52 8.91
N GLN A 117 2.62 -9.32 8.31
CA GLN A 117 2.91 -8.09 9.04
C GLN A 117 1.71 -7.65 9.87
N ILE A 118 0.50 -7.71 9.30
CA ILE A 118 -0.76 -7.44 10.03
C ILE A 118 -0.92 -8.44 11.17
N ALA A 119 -0.78 -9.73 10.88
CA ALA A 119 -0.89 -10.80 11.87
C ALA A 119 0.07 -10.61 13.05
N ALA A 120 1.32 -10.25 12.77
CA ALA A 120 2.32 -9.95 13.79
C ALA A 120 1.92 -8.78 14.69
N GLY A 121 1.19 -7.79 14.16
CA GLY A 121 0.70 -6.66 14.95
C GLY A 121 -0.24 -7.07 16.08
N PHE A 122 -0.97 -8.19 15.95
CA PHE A 122 -1.80 -8.77 17.02
C PHE A 122 -0.99 -9.58 18.05
N LEU A 123 0.32 -9.68 17.85
CA LEU A 123 1.27 -10.29 18.78
C LEU A 123 2.24 -9.27 19.39
N GLY A 124 1.97 -7.97 19.21
CA GLY A 124 2.73 -6.87 19.80
C GLY A 124 3.86 -6.31 18.94
N TYR A 125 4.02 -6.78 17.70
CA TYR A 125 4.96 -6.17 16.76
C TYR A 125 4.39 -4.87 16.17
N SER A 126 5.23 -3.86 16.00
CA SER A 126 4.83 -2.62 15.30
C SER A 126 5.46 -2.62 13.91
N THR A 127 4.66 -2.89 12.88
CA THR A 127 5.06 -2.91 11.47
C THR A 127 6.48 -3.52 11.24
N PRO A 128 6.71 -4.78 11.66
CA PRO A 128 8.02 -5.40 11.53
C PRO A 128 8.38 -5.60 10.06
N SER A 129 9.66 -5.46 9.70
CA SER A 129 10.13 -5.92 8.40
C SER A 129 10.14 -7.45 8.35
N LEU A 130 10.06 -8.04 7.15
CA LEU A 130 10.12 -9.49 6.98
C LEU A 130 11.36 -10.09 7.66
N ALA A 131 12.54 -9.51 7.43
CA ALA A 131 13.79 -9.98 8.04
C ALA A 131 13.76 -9.94 9.57
N SER A 132 13.18 -8.88 10.16
CA SER A 132 13.02 -8.77 11.61
C SER A 132 12.06 -9.83 12.14
N LEU A 133 10.93 -10.04 11.47
CA LEU A 133 9.91 -10.98 11.90
C LEU A 133 10.38 -12.43 11.77
N VAL A 134 10.99 -12.80 10.64
CA VAL A 134 11.58 -14.13 10.42
C VAL A 134 12.66 -14.42 11.46
N ASN A 135 13.51 -13.43 11.77
CA ASN A 135 14.52 -13.62 12.82
C ASN A 135 13.89 -13.78 14.21
N SER A 136 12.85 -12.99 14.53
CA SER A 136 12.19 -13.09 15.84
C SER A 136 11.42 -14.39 16.02
N GLU A 137 10.67 -14.82 15.01
CA GLU A 137 9.79 -15.99 15.12
C GLU A 137 10.49 -17.30 14.80
N LEU A 138 11.29 -17.33 13.72
CA LEU A 138 11.90 -18.56 13.22
C LEU A 138 13.38 -18.72 13.59
N LYS A 139 14.02 -17.69 14.18
CA LYS A 139 15.46 -17.65 14.51
C LYS A 139 16.35 -17.81 13.27
N ILE A 140 15.87 -17.31 12.13
CA ILE A 140 16.58 -17.34 10.84
C ILE A 140 16.96 -15.91 10.47
N SER A 141 18.18 -15.71 10.01
CA SER A 141 18.65 -14.42 9.49
C SER A 141 18.57 -14.41 7.97
N LEU A 142 17.74 -13.53 7.41
CA LEU A 142 17.68 -13.34 5.96
C LEU A 142 18.90 -12.58 5.45
N PRO A 143 19.32 -12.82 4.19
CA PRO A 143 20.36 -12.03 3.55
C PRO A 143 19.92 -10.57 3.43
N LYS A 144 20.88 -9.65 3.55
CA LYS A 144 20.61 -8.24 3.30
C LYS A 144 20.55 -8.00 1.80
N GLY A 145 19.42 -7.55 1.30
CA GLY A 145 19.24 -7.21 -0.10
C GLY A 145 19.76 -5.81 -0.45
N ASP A 146 19.98 -5.60 -1.74
CA ASP A 146 20.23 -4.28 -2.31
C ASP A 146 18.88 -3.62 -2.66
N ARG A 147 18.44 -2.70 -1.82
CA ARG A 147 17.17 -1.94 -2.00
C ARG A 147 17.16 -1.03 -3.24
N LEU A 148 18.31 -0.85 -3.88
CA LEU A 148 18.46 0.02 -5.06
C LEU A 148 18.53 -0.78 -6.36
N THR A 149 18.17 -2.06 -6.35
CA THR A 149 18.15 -2.91 -7.53
C THR A 149 17.17 -2.39 -8.59
N ASP A 150 17.65 -2.21 -9.82
CA ASP A 150 16.77 -1.99 -10.98
C ASP A 150 16.21 -3.35 -11.45
N TRP A 151 15.04 -3.70 -10.92
CA TRP A 151 14.36 -4.97 -11.19
C TRP A 151 13.84 -5.10 -12.64
N LEU A 152 13.79 -4.01 -13.40
CA LEU A 152 13.43 -4.04 -14.83
C LEU A 152 14.60 -4.41 -15.73
N ARG A 153 15.83 -4.40 -15.22
CA ARG A 153 17.01 -4.77 -16.00
C ARG A 153 17.09 -6.28 -16.20
N ARG A 154 17.46 -6.69 -17.42
CA ARG A 154 17.70 -8.11 -17.76
C ARG A 154 19.10 -8.29 -18.37
N PRO A 155 19.72 -9.49 -18.19
CA PRO A 155 19.27 -10.60 -17.32
C PRO A 155 19.45 -10.25 -15.83
N LEU A 156 18.63 -10.87 -14.97
CA LEU A 156 18.84 -10.82 -13.53
C LEU A 156 20.05 -11.67 -13.14
N THR A 157 20.87 -11.16 -12.24
CA THR A 157 21.99 -11.91 -11.67
C THR A 157 21.50 -13.02 -10.73
N SER A 158 22.31 -14.06 -10.50
CA SER A 158 21.98 -15.10 -9.51
C SER A 158 21.72 -14.54 -8.12
N ALA A 159 22.50 -13.55 -7.69
CA ALA A 159 22.31 -12.88 -6.39
C ALA A 159 20.96 -12.16 -6.28
N GLN A 160 20.50 -11.50 -7.36
CA GLN A 160 19.18 -10.87 -7.39
C GLN A 160 18.06 -11.91 -7.32
N LYS A 161 18.18 -13.01 -8.08
CA LYS A 161 17.20 -14.10 -8.05
C LYS A 161 17.15 -14.77 -6.66
N GLU A 162 18.28 -15.02 -6.03
CA GLU A 162 18.36 -15.59 -4.68
C GLU A 162 17.77 -14.65 -3.63
N TYR A 163 18.02 -13.35 -3.76
CA TYR A 163 17.40 -12.35 -2.89
C TYR A 163 15.88 -12.36 -3.03
N ALA A 164 15.36 -12.25 -4.25
CA ALA A 164 13.92 -12.23 -4.51
C ALA A 164 13.21 -13.48 -3.95
N VAL A 165 13.81 -14.67 -4.13
CA VAL A 165 13.25 -15.92 -3.58
C VAL A 165 13.28 -15.93 -2.05
N SER A 166 14.27 -15.29 -1.42
CA SER A 166 14.37 -15.24 0.05
C SER A 166 13.18 -14.50 0.70
N ASP A 167 12.48 -13.64 -0.04
CA ASP A 167 11.33 -12.90 0.47
C ASP A 167 10.06 -13.77 0.59
N VAL A 168 9.99 -14.92 -0.11
CA VAL A 168 8.88 -15.88 -0.01
C VAL A 168 9.26 -17.19 0.71
N GLU A 169 10.55 -17.54 0.79
CA GLU A 169 11.04 -18.83 1.30
C GLU A 169 10.45 -19.23 2.65
N HIS A 170 10.28 -18.26 3.53
CA HIS A 170 9.89 -18.51 4.91
C HIS A 170 8.47 -18.08 5.24
N LEU A 171 7.70 -17.51 4.29
CA LEU A 171 6.38 -16.95 4.56
C LEU A 171 5.37 -18.01 5.02
N LEU A 172 5.38 -19.22 4.45
CA LEU A 172 4.45 -20.28 4.85
C LEU A 172 4.75 -20.79 6.26
N ARG A 173 6.04 -20.93 6.62
CA ARG A 173 6.43 -21.28 7.99
C ARG A 173 6.07 -20.18 8.98
N LEU A 174 6.26 -18.93 8.57
CA LEU A 174 5.88 -17.76 9.37
C LEU A 174 4.36 -17.71 9.57
N HIS A 175 3.57 -17.99 8.53
CA HIS A 175 2.13 -18.13 8.63
C HIS A 175 1.73 -19.19 9.68
N ASP A 176 2.34 -20.37 9.66
CA ASP A 176 2.02 -21.45 10.61
C ASP A 176 2.34 -21.05 12.05
N GLU A 177 3.48 -20.41 12.29
CA GLU A 177 3.87 -19.92 13.62
C GLU A 177 2.92 -18.84 14.12
N LEU A 178 2.62 -17.83 13.27
CA LEU A 178 1.75 -16.72 13.64
C LEU A 178 0.32 -17.20 13.90
N THR A 179 -0.25 -18.08 13.06
CA THR A 179 -1.60 -18.62 13.24
C THR A 179 -1.71 -19.44 14.51
N THR A 180 -0.71 -20.26 14.83
CA THR A 180 -0.65 -21.03 16.08
C THR A 180 -0.66 -20.09 17.30
N ARG A 181 0.19 -19.08 17.30
CA ARG A 181 0.27 -18.11 18.41
C ARG A 181 -0.97 -17.25 18.54
N LEU A 182 -1.54 -16.80 17.41
CA LEU A 182 -2.81 -16.05 17.40
C LEU A 182 -3.97 -16.90 17.88
N GLY A 183 -4.05 -18.16 17.45
CA GLY A 183 -5.05 -19.11 17.93
C GLY A 183 -4.98 -19.33 19.45
N SER A 184 -3.79 -19.51 20.00
CA SER A 184 -3.58 -19.66 21.45
C SER A 184 -3.98 -18.43 22.26
N ARG A 185 -4.02 -17.24 21.64
CA ARG A 185 -4.45 -15.96 22.24
C ARG A 185 -5.91 -15.58 21.92
N GLY A 186 -6.63 -16.41 21.13
CA GLY A 186 -7.99 -16.10 20.67
C GLY A 186 -8.08 -14.90 19.73
N ARG A 187 -7.00 -14.62 18.95
CA ARG A 187 -6.89 -13.43 18.09
C ARG A 187 -6.77 -13.74 16.60
N LEU A 188 -6.89 -15.01 16.23
CA LEU A 188 -6.76 -15.40 14.82
C LEU A 188 -7.83 -14.72 13.95
N ASP A 189 -9.08 -14.72 14.42
CA ASP A 189 -10.18 -14.09 13.69
C ASP A 189 -9.97 -12.57 13.54
N TRP A 190 -9.40 -11.90 14.55
CA TRP A 190 -9.05 -10.48 14.45
C TRP A 190 -8.03 -10.20 13.35
N ALA A 191 -7.02 -11.09 13.23
CA ALA A 191 -6.01 -10.95 12.18
C ALA A 191 -6.59 -11.23 10.80
N LEU A 192 -7.48 -12.23 10.67
CA LEU A 192 -8.18 -12.53 9.42
C LEU A 192 -9.08 -11.38 8.99
N ASP A 193 -9.87 -10.81 9.91
CA ASP A 193 -10.70 -9.63 9.65
C ASP A 193 -9.85 -8.44 9.18
N ALA A 194 -8.70 -8.20 9.81
CA ALA A 194 -7.82 -7.10 9.42
C ALA A 194 -7.15 -7.33 8.05
N CYS A 195 -6.83 -8.59 7.70
CA CYS A 195 -6.38 -8.94 6.36
C CYS A 195 -7.49 -8.74 5.32
N GLU A 196 -8.73 -9.10 5.65
CA GLU A 196 -9.89 -8.87 4.79
C GLU A 196 -10.17 -7.37 4.62
N GLU A 197 -10.06 -6.56 5.68
CA GLU A 197 -10.13 -5.09 5.57
C GLU A 197 -9.09 -4.56 4.58
N LEU A 198 -7.85 -5.08 4.60
CA LEU A 198 -6.81 -4.69 3.65
C LEU A 198 -7.16 -5.13 2.23
N ARG A 199 -7.61 -6.38 2.04
CA ARG A 199 -8.00 -6.94 0.75
C ARG A 199 -9.11 -6.14 0.08
N CYS A 200 -10.09 -5.69 0.87
CA CYS A 200 -11.24 -4.91 0.39
C CYS A 200 -10.94 -3.42 0.17
N ARG A 201 -9.75 -2.95 0.51
CA ARG A 201 -9.36 -1.56 0.20
C ARG A 201 -9.34 -1.36 -1.30
N ARG A 202 -9.74 -0.15 -1.72
CA ARG A 202 -9.63 0.24 -3.12
C ARG A 202 -8.17 0.13 -3.57
N THR A 203 -7.94 -0.65 -4.59
CA THR A 203 -6.65 -0.74 -5.29
C THR A 203 -6.63 0.20 -6.50
N GLY A 204 -5.42 0.53 -6.96
CA GLY A 204 -5.21 1.38 -8.12
C GLY A 204 -5.34 2.88 -7.84
N PRO A 205 -5.30 3.70 -8.89
CA PRO A 205 -5.28 5.15 -8.76
C PRO A 205 -6.60 5.70 -8.21
N ALA A 206 -6.50 6.77 -7.42
CA ALA A 206 -7.66 7.53 -6.99
C ALA A 206 -8.38 8.17 -8.20
N ASP A 207 -9.64 8.59 -8.00
CA ASP A 207 -10.35 9.31 -9.05
C ASP A 207 -9.54 10.55 -9.48
N PRO A 208 -9.30 10.76 -10.78
CA PRO A 208 -8.65 11.97 -11.27
C PRO A 208 -9.33 13.25 -10.80
N ALA A 209 -10.65 13.24 -10.58
CA ALA A 209 -11.38 14.37 -10.04
C ALA A 209 -10.94 14.78 -8.63
N ASP A 210 -10.36 13.86 -7.85
CA ASP A 210 -9.86 14.08 -6.49
C ASP A 210 -8.35 14.36 -6.44
N ALA A 211 -7.67 14.38 -7.60
CA ALA A 211 -6.22 14.59 -7.67
C ALA A 211 -5.75 15.89 -6.99
N TRP A 212 -6.60 16.91 -6.99
CA TRP A 212 -6.31 18.21 -6.39
C TRP A 212 -6.26 18.16 -4.87
N LEU A 213 -6.97 17.22 -4.21
CA LEU A 213 -6.98 17.06 -2.75
C LEU A 213 -5.60 16.70 -2.18
N ARG A 214 -4.71 16.18 -3.02
CA ARG A 214 -3.31 15.87 -2.65
C ARG A 214 -2.40 17.10 -2.62
N GLN A 215 -2.90 18.27 -3.07
CA GLN A 215 -2.13 19.49 -3.08
C GLN A 215 -2.10 20.13 -1.69
N LYS A 216 -1.02 20.87 -1.40
CA LYS A 216 -0.86 21.59 -0.13
C LYS A 216 -1.60 22.94 -0.18
N ASP A 217 -1.82 23.54 0.99
CA ASP A 217 -2.32 24.91 1.16
C ASP A 217 -3.70 25.22 0.54
N LEU A 218 -4.52 24.21 0.29
CA LEU A 218 -5.84 24.36 -0.33
C LEU A 218 -6.80 25.27 0.43
N ARG A 219 -6.70 25.28 1.78
CA ARG A 219 -7.59 26.05 2.66
C ARG A 219 -7.40 27.55 2.56
N GLY A 220 -6.16 27.98 2.33
CA GLY A 220 -5.82 29.37 2.12
C GLY A 220 -6.23 29.92 0.74
N MET A 221 -6.65 29.05 -0.19
CA MET A 221 -7.00 29.44 -1.55
C MET A 221 -8.41 29.99 -1.65
N LYS A 222 -8.60 31.03 -2.50
CA LYS A 222 -9.93 31.53 -2.84
C LYS A 222 -10.74 30.44 -3.58
N PRO A 223 -12.08 30.38 -3.43
CA PRO A 223 -12.93 29.36 -4.06
C PRO A 223 -12.69 29.23 -5.58
N ARG A 224 -12.59 30.32 -6.31
CA ARG A 224 -12.30 30.33 -7.75
C ARG A 224 -10.94 29.70 -8.08
N SER A 225 -9.90 30.05 -7.33
CA SER A 225 -8.56 29.45 -7.53
C SER A 225 -8.56 27.95 -7.21
N ARG A 226 -9.31 27.49 -6.20
CA ARG A 226 -9.49 26.07 -5.92
C ARG A 226 -10.19 25.34 -7.06
N GLY A 227 -11.25 25.92 -7.63
CA GLY A 227 -11.94 25.34 -8.79
C GLY A 227 -11.01 25.18 -9.99
N ILE A 228 -10.18 26.19 -10.28
CA ILE A 228 -9.18 26.13 -11.34
C ILE A 228 -8.12 25.06 -11.02
N LEU A 229 -7.57 25.05 -9.79
CA LEU A 229 -6.61 24.02 -9.35
C LEU A 229 -7.19 22.62 -9.52
N ALA A 230 -8.44 22.40 -9.10
CA ALA A 230 -9.10 21.11 -9.18
C ALA A 230 -9.24 20.63 -10.63
N SER A 231 -9.66 21.51 -11.54
CA SER A 231 -9.85 21.16 -12.95
C SER A 231 -8.53 20.94 -13.70
N VAL A 232 -7.49 21.72 -13.38
CA VAL A 232 -6.15 21.53 -14.00
C VAL A 232 -5.46 20.28 -13.40
N ALA A 233 -5.62 20.01 -12.11
CA ALA A 233 -5.11 18.79 -11.50
C ALA A 233 -5.78 17.53 -12.06
N GLU A 234 -7.09 17.55 -12.27
CA GLU A 234 -7.82 16.46 -12.92
C GLU A 234 -7.34 16.24 -14.37
N TRP A 235 -7.16 17.31 -15.16
CA TRP A 235 -6.60 17.21 -16.51
C TRP A 235 -5.19 16.59 -16.47
N ARG A 236 -4.33 17.05 -15.56
CA ARG A 236 -2.97 16.52 -15.38
C ARG A 236 -2.99 15.03 -15.08
N GLU A 237 -3.84 14.62 -14.16
CA GLU A 237 -3.96 13.22 -13.73
C GLU A 237 -4.42 12.34 -14.90
N ARG A 238 -5.49 12.72 -15.61
CA ARG A 238 -5.97 11.98 -16.79
C ARG A 238 -4.92 11.86 -17.88
N ARG A 239 -4.17 12.94 -18.12
CA ARG A 239 -3.10 12.92 -19.10
C ARG A 239 -1.92 12.04 -18.66
N ALA A 240 -1.54 12.06 -17.38
CA ALA A 240 -0.53 11.20 -16.79
C ALA A 240 -0.92 9.72 -16.93
N MET A 241 -2.18 9.38 -16.65
CA MET A 241 -2.71 8.04 -16.83
C MET A 241 -2.66 7.60 -18.29
N ALA A 242 -3.11 8.45 -19.21
CA ALA A 242 -3.16 8.13 -20.65
C ALA A 242 -1.77 7.96 -21.29
N SER A 243 -0.76 8.64 -20.76
CA SER A 243 0.61 8.61 -21.29
C SER A 243 1.53 7.71 -20.47
N ASP A 244 1.03 7.10 -19.41
CA ASP A 244 1.78 6.31 -18.42
C ASP A 244 3.06 6.98 -17.93
N ILE A 245 2.96 8.27 -17.57
CA ILE A 245 4.07 9.05 -17.02
C ILE A 245 3.68 9.71 -15.69
N PRO A 246 4.64 9.95 -14.78
CA PRO A 246 4.34 10.59 -13.50
C PRO A 246 3.65 11.96 -13.67
N PRO A 247 2.62 12.30 -12.87
CA PRO A 247 1.88 13.56 -13.01
C PRO A 247 2.78 14.82 -12.98
N ARG A 248 3.86 14.78 -12.19
CA ARG A 248 4.82 15.89 -12.12
C ARG A 248 5.64 16.11 -13.39
N GLN A 249 5.76 15.08 -14.24
CA GLN A 249 6.38 15.22 -15.57
C GLN A 249 5.42 15.83 -16.58
N VAL A 250 4.11 15.63 -16.42
CA VAL A 250 3.09 16.31 -17.23
C VAL A 250 3.04 17.80 -16.90
N LEU A 251 2.90 18.12 -15.59
CA LEU A 251 2.86 19.49 -15.10
C LEU A 251 3.30 19.51 -13.63
N PRO A 252 4.36 20.26 -13.25
CA PRO A 252 4.83 20.35 -11.87
C PRO A 252 3.76 20.91 -10.90
N ASP A 253 3.82 20.52 -9.63
CA ASP A 253 2.90 21.03 -8.60
C ASP A 253 2.96 22.56 -8.49
N LEU A 254 4.15 23.14 -8.66
CA LEU A 254 4.34 24.60 -8.67
C LEU A 254 3.53 25.27 -9.79
N ALA A 255 3.47 24.65 -10.96
CA ALA A 255 2.70 25.17 -12.09
C ALA A 255 1.20 25.08 -11.84
N LEU A 256 0.69 24.01 -11.19
CA LEU A 256 -0.73 23.94 -10.78
C LEU A 256 -1.14 25.15 -9.95
N HIS A 257 -0.37 25.45 -8.91
CA HIS A 257 -0.63 26.61 -8.04
C HIS A 257 -0.47 27.95 -8.79
N GLY A 258 0.57 28.07 -9.62
CA GLY A 258 0.82 29.25 -10.42
C GLY A 258 -0.33 29.57 -11.39
N ILE A 259 -0.84 28.55 -12.08
CA ILE A 259 -1.99 28.66 -12.99
C ILE A 259 -3.26 29.05 -12.21
N ALA A 260 -3.52 28.38 -11.10
CA ALA A 260 -4.71 28.64 -10.27
C ALA A 260 -4.74 30.04 -9.66
N GLN A 261 -3.57 30.61 -9.33
CA GLN A 261 -3.45 31.96 -8.81
C GLN A 261 -3.55 33.02 -9.90
N ARG A 262 -3.01 32.71 -11.10
CA ARG A 262 -2.97 33.68 -12.20
C ARG A 262 -4.29 33.75 -12.98
N ASP A 263 -5.06 32.65 -13.03
CA ASP A 263 -6.31 32.54 -13.80
C ASP A 263 -6.14 32.94 -15.30
N PRO A 264 -5.22 32.31 -16.06
CA PRO A 264 -4.88 32.74 -17.41
C PRO A 264 -6.03 32.49 -18.39
N SER A 265 -6.22 33.45 -19.32
CA SER A 265 -7.21 33.37 -20.41
C SER A 265 -6.56 33.18 -21.78
N SER A 266 -5.24 33.31 -21.87
CA SER A 266 -4.48 33.19 -23.10
C SER A 266 -3.19 32.40 -22.89
N LEU A 267 -2.59 31.89 -23.98
CA LEU A 267 -1.29 31.20 -23.91
C LEU A 267 -0.16 32.12 -23.42
N ALA A 268 -0.26 33.42 -23.75
CA ALA A 268 0.70 34.41 -23.26
C ALA A 268 0.63 34.59 -21.74
N GLU A 269 -0.58 34.64 -21.17
CA GLU A 269 -0.79 34.71 -19.74
C GLU A 269 -0.42 33.39 -19.03
N LEU A 270 -0.71 32.24 -19.68
CA LEU A 270 -0.31 30.94 -19.17
C LEU A 270 1.21 30.84 -19.02
N GLY A 271 1.98 31.29 -20.01
CA GLY A 271 3.45 31.29 -19.96
C GLY A 271 4.05 32.17 -18.87
N GLN A 272 3.28 33.10 -18.30
CA GLN A 272 3.69 33.95 -17.20
C GLN A 272 3.32 33.33 -15.81
N ALA A 273 2.61 32.20 -15.78
CA ALA A 273 2.28 31.53 -14.53
C ALA A 273 3.51 30.84 -13.95
N ARG A 274 3.70 30.98 -12.64
CA ARG A 274 4.89 30.42 -11.94
C ARG A 274 4.95 28.90 -12.14
N GLY A 275 6.11 28.39 -12.60
CA GLY A 275 6.36 26.96 -12.80
C GLY A 275 5.89 26.42 -14.14
N VAL A 276 5.32 27.26 -14.98
CA VAL A 276 4.98 26.95 -16.38
C VAL A 276 6.17 27.25 -17.26
N ASP A 277 6.56 26.29 -18.10
CA ASP A 277 7.63 26.41 -19.10
C ASP A 277 7.04 26.40 -20.52
N ASP A 278 7.88 26.69 -21.50
CA ASP A 278 7.52 26.78 -22.91
C ASP A 278 6.78 25.55 -23.45
N ARG A 279 7.15 24.35 -22.99
CA ARG A 279 6.48 23.12 -23.42
C ARG A 279 5.01 23.06 -23.03
N HIS A 280 4.62 23.72 -21.93
CA HIS A 280 3.24 23.76 -21.45
C HIS A 280 2.37 24.79 -22.18
N THR A 281 3.00 25.70 -22.95
CA THR A 281 2.29 26.72 -23.75
C THR A 281 2.19 26.38 -25.23
N ARG A 282 2.84 25.27 -25.67
CA ARG A 282 2.90 24.88 -27.09
C ARG A 282 1.91 23.78 -27.44
N GLY A 283 1.43 23.79 -28.68
CA GLY A 283 0.56 22.76 -29.25
C GLY A 283 -0.73 22.56 -28.48
N ALA A 284 -1.19 21.31 -28.42
CA ALA A 284 -2.44 20.93 -27.77
C ALA A 284 -2.41 21.12 -26.25
N ILE A 285 -1.22 21.00 -25.61
CA ILE A 285 -1.09 21.05 -24.15
C ILE A 285 -1.55 22.40 -23.61
N GLY A 286 -1.09 23.50 -24.18
CA GLY A 286 -1.49 24.84 -23.74
C GLY A 286 -2.99 25.09 -23.89
N THR A 287 -3.57 24.64 -25.02
CA THR A 287 -5.02 24.74 -25.27
C THR A 287 -5.82 23.89 -24.28
N GLU A 288 -5.39 22.68 -23.98
CA GLU A 288 -6.03 21.79 -23.02
C GLU A 288 -5.97 22.36 -21.58
N ILE A 289 -4.83 22.96 -21.19
CA ILE A 289 -4.69 23.63 -19.89
C ILE A 289 -5.66 24.80 -19.79
N LEU A 290 -5.74 25.67 -20.82
CA LEU A 290 -6.67 26.81 -20.85
C LEU A 290 -8.12 26.34 -20.79
N ALA A 291 -8.47 25.24 -21.48
CA ALA A 291 -9.79 24.65 -21.40
C ALA A 291 -10.10 24.11 -19.99
N ALA A 292 -9.10 23.53 -19.31
CA ALA A 292 -9.23 23.11 -17.91
C ALA A 292 -9.41 24.32 -16.97
N VAL A 293 -8.68 25.40 -17.19
CA VAL A 293 -8.85 26.66 -16.46
C VAL A 293 -10.28 27.22 -16.64
N ALA A 294 -10.77 27.26 -17.88
CA ALA A 294 -12.12 27.74 -18.17
C ALA A 294 -13.19 26.91 -17.43
N ARG A 295 -13.10 25.58 -17.45
CA ARG A 295 -14.00 24.70 -16.66
C ARG A 295 -13.86 24.97 -15.16
N GLY A 296 -12.64 25.20 -14.70
CA GLY A 296 -12.35 25.43 -13.28
C GLY A 296 -12.93 26.71 -12.71
N ARG A 297 -13.15 27.72 -13.53
CA ARG A 297 -13.81 28.97 -13.12
C ARG A 297 -15.25 28.76 -12.64
N GLU A 298 -15.93 27.79 -13.21
CA GLU A 298 -17.34 27.44 -12.89
C GLU A 298 -17.43 26.29 -11.87
N ARG A 299 -16.29 25.64 -11.57
CA ARG A 299 -16.28 24.48 -10.67
C ARG A 299 -16.30 24.90 -9.22
N GLN A 300 -17.33 24.44 -8.48
CA GLN A 300 -17.26 24.40 -7.02
C GLN A 300 -16.31 23.30 -6.58
N ALA A 301 -15.24 23.67 -5.88
CA ALA A 301 -14.25 22.76 -5.31
C ALA A 301 -14.28 22.93 -3.79
N ASP A 302 -15.30 22.31 -3.19
CA ASP A 302 -15.46 22.30 -1.75
C ASP A 302 -14.45 21.33 -1.15
N LEU A 303 -13.73 21.82 -0.15
CA LEU A 303 -12.83 20.94 0.59
C LEU A 303 -13.68 19.94 1.36
N PRO A 304 -13.30 18.66 1.33
CA PRO A 304 -13.89 17.71 2.27
C PRO A 304 -13.77 18.28 3.67
N ALA A 305 -14.76 17.99 4.50
CA ALA A 305 -14.68 18.33 5.91
C ALA A 305 -13.34 17.84 6.41
N ALA A 306 -12.54 18.72 7.00
CA ALA A 306 -11.20 18.34 7.42
C ALA A 306 -11.30 17.16 8.38
N ASP A 307 -10.62 16.09 8.04
CA ASP A 307 -10.32 15.04 9.01
C ASP A 307 -9.60 15.72 10.19
N GLY A 308 -10.39 16.18 11.18
CA GLY A 308 -9.91 16.71 12.44
C GLY A 308 -9.70 18.21 12.58
N GLU A 309 -10.03 19.10 11.61
CA GLU A 309 -9.78 20.54 11.79
C GLU A 309 -10.94 21.36 12.37
N GLU A 310 -12.16 20.93 12.23
CA GLU A 310 -13.20 21.30 13.16
C GLU A 310 -13.67 20.06 13.92
N LEU A 311 -12.75 19.36 14.54
CA LEU A 311 -13.10 18.75 15.81
C LEU A 311 -13.69 19.88 16.63
N ASP A 312 -14.99 19.79 16.81
CA ASP A 312 -15.70 20.63 17.75
C ASP A 312 -14.76 20.82 18.95
N ARG A 313 -14.49 22.07 19.34
CA ARG A 313 -13.49 22.33 20.40
C ARG A 313 -13.71 21.42 21.60
N HIS A 314 -14.96 20.97 21.80
CA HIS A 314 -15.39 20.03 22.82
C HIS A 314 -14.80 18.61 22.63
N LEU A 315 -14.58 18.13 21.41
CA LEU A 315 -14.08 16.78 21.16
C LEU A 315 -12.55 16.66 21.27
N ARG A 316 -11.80 17.77 21.17
CA ARG A 316 -10.31 17.72 21.22
C ARG A 316 -9.78 17.08 22.51
N PRO A 317 -10.25 17.45 23.71
CA PRO A 317 -9.82 16.80 24.94
C PRO A 317 -10.19 15.30 24.96
N ALA A 318 -11.41 14.97 24.53
CA ALA A 318 -11.87 13.57 24.46
C ALA A 318 -10.99 12.72 23.53
N VAL A 319 -10.68 13.21 22.33
CA VAL A 319 -9.77 12.48 21.40
C VAL A 319 -8.40 12.27 22.01
N THR A 320 -7.86 13.26 22.74
CA THR A 320 -6.54 13.13 23.37
C THR A 320 -6.56 12.07 24.48
N LEU A 321 -7.57 12.09 25.36
CA LEU A 321 -7.73 11.11 26.42
C LEU A 321 -7.94 9.70 25.88
N VAL A 322 -8.84 9.55 24.90
CA VAL A 322 -9.13 8.26 24.26
C VAL A 322 -7.89 7.73 23.54
N SER A 323 -7.12 8.58 22.84
CA SER A 323 -5.87 8.15 22.18
C SER A 323 -4.84 7.63 23.19
N ALA A 324 -4.66 8.31 24.32
CA ALA A 324 -3.76 7.87 25.38
C ALA A 324 -4.23 6.55 26.01
N TRP A 325 -5.54 6.42 26.27
CA TRP A 325 -6.12 5.21 26.82
C TRP A 325 -6.00 4.02 25.83
N ILE A 326 -6.30 4.21 24.53
CA ILE A 326 -6.12 3.18 23.50
C ILE A 326 -4.65 2.74 23.43
N SER A 327 -3.69 3.67 23.55
CA SER A 327 -2.28 3.30 23.56
C SER A 327 -1.93 2.41 24.76
N GLU A 328 -2.55 2.63 25.92
CA GLU A 328 -2.36 1.79 27.10
C GLU A 328 -3.05 0.43 26.96
N VAL A 329 -4.25 0.37 26.37
CA VAL A 329 -4.94 -0.88 26.06
C VAL A 329 -4.12 -1.71 25.05
N ALA A 330 -3.58 -1.06 24.01
CA ALA A 330 -2.71 -1.70 23.02
C ALA A 330 -1.46 -2.32 23.68
N ARG A 331 -0.79 -1.54 24.54
CA ARG A 331 0.39 -1.98 25.29
C ARG A 331 0.09 -3.17 26.20
N THR A 332 -1.00 -3.07 26.96
CA THR A 332 -1.39 -4.13 27.93
C THR A 332 -1.81 -5.40 27.24
N ASN A 333 -2.45 -5.29 26.07
CA ASN A 333 -2.87 -6.43 25.29
C ASN A 333 -1.80 -6.91 24.29
N GLU A 334 -0.62 -6.29 24.24
CA GLU A 334 0.40 -6.61 23.24
C GLU A 334 -0.17 -6.62 21.81
N VAL A 335 -0.82 -5.52 21.39
CA VAL A 335 -1.36 -5.31 20.04
C VAL A 335 -0.81 -4.00 19.50
N ASP A 336 -0.52 -3.92 18.21
CA ASP A 336 -0.13 -2.66 17.59
C ASP A 336 -1.28 -1.64 17.70
N THR A 337 -0.97 -0.46 18.23
CA THR A 337 -1.95 0.62 18.42
C THR A 337 -2.66 1.01 17.13
N ALA A 338 -1.97 0.97 15.99
CA ALA A 338 -2.56 1.32 14.69
C ALA A 338 -3.61 0.31 14.21
N LEU A 339 -3.54 -0.94 14.66
CA LEU A 339 -4.57 -1.95 14.38
C LEU A 339 -5.82 -1.71 15.22
N LEU A 340 -5.67 -1.23 16.45
CA LEU A 340 -6.81 -0.91 17.30
C LEU A 340 -7.57 0.30 16.76
N ALA A 341 -6.92 1.44 16.70
CA ALA A 341 -7.52 2.67 16.20
C ALA A 341 -6.48 3.70 15.76
N THR A 342 -6.77 4.34 14.66
CA THR A 342 -6.13 5.59 14.26
C THR A 342 -6.85 6.79 14.89
N ARG A 343 -6.23 7.97 14.83
CA ARG A 343 -6.92 9.21 15.24
C ARG A 343 -8.24 9.43 14.48
N HIS A 344 -8.27 9.08 13.20
CA HIS A 344 -9.46 9.15 12.37
C HIS A 344 -10.58 8.26 12.91
N ASP A 345 -10.28 6.99 13.24
CA ASP A 345 -11.25 6.05 13.80
C ASP A 345 -11.86 6.56 15.12
N ILE A 346 -11.03 7.16 15.99
CA ILE A 346 -11.49 7.77 17.26
C ILE A 346 -12.45 8.92 16.99
N VAL A 347 -12.12 9.81 16.05
CA VAL A 347 -12.96 10.95 15.68
C VAL A 347 -14.29 10.47 15.09
N ALA A 348 -14.26 9.55 14.15
CA ALA A 348 -15.45 8.98 13.53
C ALA A 348 -16.37 8.34 14.58
N PHE A 349 -15.80 7.60 15.53
CA PHE A 349 -16.57 6.98 16.61
C PHE A 349 -17.20 8.01 17.56
N LEU A 350 -16.45 9.04 17.99
CA LEU A 350 -16.96 10.09 18.89
C LEU A 350 -18.02 10.99 18.22
N ARG A 351 -18.03 11.06 16.88
CA ARG A 351 -19.07 11.74 16.09
C ARG A 351 -20.30 10.87 15.84
N ASN A 352 -20.28 9.60 16.22
CA ASN A 352 -21.27 8.59 15.87
C ASN A 352 -21.45 8.44 14.35
N ASP A 353 -20.34 8.54 13.59
CA ASP A 353 -20.38 8.34 12.15
C ASP A 353 -20.82 6.90 11.83
N SER A 354 -21.70 6.74 10.84
CA SER A 354 -22.16 5.43 10.40
C SER A 354 -20.98 4.62 9.84
N GLY A 355 -20.77 3.42 10.35
CA GLY A 355 -19.66 2.56 9.93
C GLY A 355 -18.32 2.85 10.61
N ALA A 356 -18.29 3.65 11.69
CA ALA A 356 -17.09 3.86 12.49
C ALA A 356 -16.50 2.51 12.94
N ARG A 357 -15.19 2.25 12.65
CA ARG A 357 -14.50 0.97 12.93
C ARG A 357 -14.56 0.52 14.39
N LEU A 358 -14.66 1.48 15.32
CA LEU A 358 -14.80 1.20 16.77
C LEU A 358 -16.24 0.86 17.18
N GLY A 359 -17.20 0.96 16.26
CA GLY A 359 -18.62 0.70 16.52
C GLY A 359 -19.05 -0.76 16.43
N SER A 360 -18.17 -1.66 15.96
CA SER A 360 -18.52 -3.06 15.74
C SER A 360 -17.31 -4.00 15.80
N GLY A 361 -17.58 -5.31 15.87
CA GLY A 361 -16.56 -6.36 15.85
C GLY A 361 -15.61 -6.28 17.04
N TRP A 362 -14.48 -6.95 16.93
CA TRP A 362 -13.49 -7.10 18.00
C TRP A 362 -12.96 -5.75 18.54
N ARG A 363 -12.94 -4.69 17.72
CA ARG A 363 -12.53 -3.34 18.17
C ARG A 363 -13.56 -2.73 19.10
N HIS A 364 -14.83 -2.95 18.83
CA HIS A 364 -15.90 -2.52 19.74
C HIS A 364 -15.77 -3.25 21.06
N ASP A 365 -15.58 -4.57 21.04
CA ASP A 365 -15.50 -5.38 22.26
C ASP A 365 -14.27 -5.02 23.11
N LEU A 366 -13.15 -4.70 22.47
CA LEU A 366 -11.91 -4.35 23.18
C LEU A 366 -11.87 -2.91 23.68
N VAL A 367 -12.38 -1.94 22.90
CA VAL A 367 -12.26 -0.51 23.22
C VAL A 367 -13.56 0.28 23.01
N GLY A 368 -14.34 0.01 21.97
CA GLY A 368 -15.50 0.83 21.60
C GLY A 368 -16.58 0.88 22.68
N ALA A 369 -16.93 -0.26 23.27
CA ALA A 369 -17.94 -0.34 24.34
C ALA A 369 -17.57 0.56 25.53
N GLN A 370 -16.32 0.52 25.98
CA GLN A 370 -15.83 1.31 27.11
C GLN A 370 -15.78 2.79 26.80
N ILE A 371 -15.39 3.20 25.59
CA ILE A 371 -15.43 4.61 25.14
C ILE A 371 -16.88 5.11 25.14
N GLY A 372 -17.84 4.30 24.69
CA GLY A 372 -19.27 4.62 24.68
C GLY A 372 -19.84 4.83 26.08
N GLU A 373 -19.37 4.11 27.09
CA GLU A 373 -19.76 4.29 28.50
C GLU A 373 -19.21 5.59 29.10
N ILE A 374 -17.92 5.89 28.84
CA ILE A 374 -17.30 7.14 29.29
C ILE A 374 -18.01 8.34 28.66
N GLY A 375 -18.36 8.29 27.37
CA GLY A 375 -19.08 9.35 26.67
C GLY A 375 -20.47 9.60 27.25
N ARG A 376 -21.20 8.56 27.68
CA ARG A 376 -22.54 8.68 28.31
C ARG A 376 -22.52 9.21 29.72
N ALA A 377 -21.41 9.05 30.44
CA ALA A 377 -21.27 9.56 31.82
C ALA A 377 -20.98 11.07 31.88
N HIS A 378 -20.70 11.71 30.72
CA HIS A 378 -20.36 13.13 30.62
C HIS A 378 -21.42 13.97 29.86
N VAL A 379 -22.55 13.38 29.49
CA VAL A 379 -23.75 14.04 28.95
C VAL A 379 -24.85 14.01 29.99
#